data_2c8cb4a33199c2b20da2275641d532a9
#
_entry.id   2c8cb4a33199c2b20da2275641d532a9
#
_cell.length_a   1.000
_cell.length_b   1.000
_cell.length_c   1.000
_cell.angle_alpha   90.00
_cell.angle_beta   90.00
_cell.angle_gamma   90.00
#
_symmetry.space_group_name_H-M   'P 1'
#
loop_
_entity.id
_entity.type
_entity.pdbx_description
1 polymer ?
#
loop_
_entity_poly.entity_id
_entity_poly.type
_entity_poly.pdbx_seq_one_letter_code
_entity_poly.pdbx_strand_id
1 'polypeptide(L)'
;MLIKKRPSWAMAEADATSEHIYLNRREWLRAAGFAGLGLTTALTGVGGFAAAAVAAIEGYPAPRNMAYRLDRDITPEDDATTYTNFYEFGSSKNIWKRAQKLVTDPWMVTIDGLVETEMQLDAENLITKAGGLEERLYRHRCVEAWAMAVPWSGVPLANLVKLAKPKPEAKYLQMETFLDPSIAPGQKQSWYPWPYVEGLTLAEATNELAFLATGIYGKPMPAQNGAPIRLVTPWKYGFKSVKSITRFTFTDKQPVSFWEQLNGNEYGFWANVNPDVPHPRWSQKTERLLGSGKNVRTQLYNGYGEQVAGLYDGMFPNDDRKLFH
;
A
#
# COMPACT_ATOMS: atom_id res chain seq x y z
N MET A 1 -42.14 35.54 -16.96
CA MET A 1 -41.89 34.11 -17.25
C MET A 1 -40.39 33.95 -17.55
N LEU A 2 -39.62 33.40 -16.61
CA LEU A 2 -38.18 33.22 -16.80
C LEU A 2 -37.95 31.88 -17.54
N ILE A 3 -37.56 31.94 -18.81
CA ILE A 3 -37.21 30.77 -19.60
C ILE A 3 -35.78 30.40 -19.20
N LYS A 4 -35.63 29.35 -18.35
CA LYS A 4 -34.33 28.74 -18.08
C LYS A 4 -33.92 27.91 -19.31
N LYS A 5 -32.98 28.38 -20.13
CA LYS A 5 -32.30 27.55 -21.12
C LYS A 5 -31.44 26.49 -20.40
N ARG A 6 -31.68 25.23 -20.68
CA ARG A 6 -30.81 24.15 -20.22
C ARG A 6 -29.43 24.30 -20.90
N PRO A 7 -28.32 24.19 -20.15
CA PRO A 7 -26.97 24.15 -20.75
C PRO A 7 -26.83 22.92 -21.67
N SER A 8 -26.01 23.00 -22.72
CA SER A 8 -25.80 21.91 -23.69
C SER A 8 -25.20 20.63 -23.12
N TRP A 9 -24.65 20.71 -21.89
CA TRP A 9 -24.09 19.56 -21.13
C TRP A 9 -25.09 18.94 -20.14
N ALA A 10 -26.29 19.51 -19.97
CA ALA A 10 -27.28 19.02 -19.03
C ALA A 10 -28.01 17.81 -19.61
N MET A 11 -27.87 16.65 -18.97
CA MET A 11 -28.63 15.45 -19.28
C MET A 11 -30.04 15.50 -18.68
N ALA A 12 -31.01 14.85 -19.31
CA ALA A 12 -32.33 14.65 -18.71
C ALA A 12 -32.22 13.66 -17.54
N GLU A 13 -33.01 13.89 -16.49
CA GLU A 13 -33.01 13.01 -15.30
C GLU A 13 -33.42 11.57 -15.64
N ALA A 14 -34.21 11.40 -16.69
CA ALA A 14 -34.58 10.09 -17.24
C ALA A 14 -33.40 9.32 -17.88
N ASP A 15 -32.34 10.03 -18.29
CA ASP A 15 -31.15 9.46 -18.89
C ASP A 15 -30.06 9.17 -17.86
N ALA A 16 -30.27 9.56 -16.60
CA ALA A 16 -29.36 9.27 -15.50
C ALA A 16 -29.52 7.82 -15.03
N THR A 17 -28.40 7.11 -14.90
CA THR A 17 -28.39 5.79 -14.28
C THR A 17 -28.92 5.91 -12.85
N SER A 18 -29.93 5.12 -12.46
CA SER A 18 -30.44 5.16 -11.10
C SER A 18 -29.36 4.80 -10.09
N GLU A 19 -29.40 5.44 -8.92
CA GLU A 19 -28.43 5.25 -7.84
C GLU A 19 -28.29 3.77 -7.46
N HIS A 20 -29.37 3.01 -7.42
CA HIS A 20 -29.37 1.58 -7.16
C HIS A 20 -28.58 0.76 -8.20
N ILE A 21 -28.70 1.10 -9.50
CA ILE A 21 -27.92 0.43 -10.56
C ILE A 21 -26.45 0.87 -10.48
N TYR A 22 -26.18 2.11 -10.13
CA TYR A 22 -24.81 2.61 -9.96
C TYR A 22 -24.10 1.94 -8.78
N LEU A 23 -24.75 1.82 -7.63
CA LEU A 23 -24.21 1.19 -6.42
C LEU A 23 -24.08 -0.34 -6.56
N ASN A 24 -25.02 -0.99 -7.28
CA ASN A 24 -25.03 -2.46 -7.50
C ASN A 24 -24.51 -2.87 -8.88
N ARG A 25 -23.75 -2.00 -9.56
CA ARG A 25 -23.19 -2.24 -10.90
C ARG A 25 -22.48 -3.58 -11.01
N ARG A 26 -21.81 -4.01 -9.96
CA ARG A 26 -21.06 -5.27 -9.89
C ARG A 26 -22.00 -6.50 -9.87
N GLU A 27 -23.08 -6.44 -9.12
CA GLU A 27 -24.12 -7.51 -9.10
C GLU A 27 -24.85 -7.58 -10.43
N TRP A 28 -25.13 -6.44 -11.04
CA TRP A 28 -25.78 -6.37 -12.34
C TRP A 28 -24.91 -6.95 -13.46
N LEU A 29 -23.60 -6.67 -13.46
CA LEU A 29 -22.64 -7.26 -14.42
C LEU A 29 -22.49 -8.78 -14.22
N ARG A 30 -22.55 -9.27 -12.99
CA ARG A 30 -22.58 -10.70 -12.69
C ARG A 30 -23.86 -11.37 -13.22
N ALA A 31 -25.02 -10.76 -12.98
CA ALA A 31 -26.31 -11.28 -13.48
C ALA A 31 -26.41 -11.25 -15.02
N ALA A 32 -25.88 -10.21 -15.67
CA ALA A 32 -25.86 -10.12 -17.13
C ALA A 32 -24.89 -11.14 -17.76
N GLY A 33 -23.77 -11.47 -17.08
CA GLY A 33 -22.85 -12.52 -17.51
C GLY A 33 -23.46 -13.93 -17.46
N PHE A 34 -24.35 -14.20 -16.48
CA PHE A 34 -25.08 -15.47 -16.39
C PHE A 34 -26.24 -15.61 -17.42
N ALA A 35 -26.86 -14.50 -17.84
CA ALA A 35 -27.92 -14.52 -18.83
C ALA A 35 -27.43 -14.82 -20.26
N GLY A 36 -26.12 -14.61 -20.54
CA GLY A 36 -25.49 -14.91 -21.81
C GLY A 36 -25.09 -16.37 -22.05
N LEU A 37 -25.18 -17.23 -21.01
CA LEU A 37 -24.78 -18.66 -21.09
C LEU A 37 -25.93 -19.65 -21.27
N GLY A 38 -27.15 -19.16 -21.52
CA GLY A 38 -28.39 -19.98 -21.55
C GLY A 38 -28.89 -20.39 -22.93
N LEU A 39 -28.23 -20.14 -24.04
CA LEU A 39 -28.70 -20.54 -25.39
C LEU A 39 -27.53 -20.73 -26.36
N THR A 40 -26.89 -21.89 -26.34
CA THR A 40 -26.42 -22.65 -27.53
C THR A 40 -25.83 -23.98 -27.04
N THR A 41 -26.65 -25.02 -27.02
CA THR A 41 -26.16 -26.39 -27.14
C THR A 41 -26.08 -26.70 -28.65
N ALA A 42 -24.88 -26.83 -29.17
CA ALA A 42 -24.38 -27.85 -30.08
C ALA A 42 -23.17 -27.38 -30.86
N LEU A 43 -22.18 -28.25 -30.86
CA LEU A 43 -21.08 -28.44 -31.79
C LEU A 43 -19.70 -27.83 -31.45
N THR A 44 -18.79 -28.81 -31.26
CA THR A 44 -17.35 -28.88 -31.49
C THR A 44 -16.43 -28.27 -30.46
N GLY A 45 -15.66 -29.18 -29.83
CA GLY A 45 -14.63 -28.97 -28.87
C GLY A 45 -13.51 -28.02 -29.33
N VAL A 46 -13.35 -26.96 -28.58
CA VAL A 46 -12.09 -26.27 -28.33
C VAL A 46 -12.15 -25.84 -26.87
N GLY A 47 -11.16 -26.23 -26.07
CA GLY A 47 -11.11 -25.93 -24.65
C GLY A 47 -11.20 -24.44 -24.39
N GLY A 48 -12.37 -23.97 -23.99
CA GLY A 48 -12.58 -22.64 -23.46
C GLY A 48 -11.97 -22.60 -22.04
N PHE A 49 -10.89 -21.84 -21.87
CA PHE A 49 -10.49 -21.42 -20.54
C PHE A 49 -11.64 -20.60 -19.97
N ALA A 50 -12.38 -21.16 -19.03
CA ALA A 50 -13.28 -20.39 -18.20
C ALA A 50 -12.41 -19.37 -17.46
N ALA A 51 -12.53 -18.09 -17.81
CA ALA A 51 -11.96 -17.03 -17.01
C ALA A 51 -12.62 -17.14 -15.63
N ALA A 52 -11.90 -17.68 -14.66
CA ALA A 52 -12.33 -17.67 -13.27
C ALA A 52 -12.54 -16.20 -12.89
N ALA A 53 -13.74 -15.85 -12.45
CA ALA A 53 -14.00 -14.53 -11.90
C ALA A 53 -13.04 -14.33 -10.71
N VAL A 54 -12.08 -13.41 -10.85
CA VAL A 54 -11.14 -13.07 -9.77
C VAL A 54 -11.96 -12.34 -8.73
N ALA A 55 -12.04 -12.90 -7.53
CA ALA A 55 -12.81 -12.34 -6.44
C ALA A 55 -11.99 -11.21 -5.76
N ALA A 56 -12.63 -10.17 -5.27
CA ALA A 56 -11.97 -9.13 -4.51
C ALA A 56 -11.64 -9.61 -3.10
N ILE A 57 -10.57 -9.08 -2.49
CA ILE A 57 -10.22 -9.38 -1.10
C ILE A 57 -11.45 -9.15 -0.21
N GLU A 58 -11.95 -10.20 0.41
CA GLU A 58 -13.12 -10.21 1.29
C GLU A 58 -12.70 -10.14 2.77
N GLY A 59 -13.67 -9.95 3.69
CA GLY A 59 -13.43 -9.99 5.13
C GLY A 59 -13.33 -8.61 5.80
N TYR A 60 -13.93 -7.59 5.21
CA TYR A 60 -14.06 -6.27 5.83
C TYR A 60 -15.45 -6.08 6.48
N PRO A 61 -15.50 -5.42 7.67
CA PRO A 61 -14.38 -5.00 8.52
C PRO A 61 -13.67 -6.21 9.13
N ALA A 62 -12.32 -6.17 9.15
CA ALA A 62 -11.52 -7.22 9.75
C ALA A 62 -11.54 -7.14 11.30
N PRO A 63 -11.40 -8.27 12.01
CA PRO A 63 -11.32 -8.28 13.47
C PRO A 63 -10.15 -7.43 13.97
N ARG A 64 -10.41 -6.54 14.96
CA ARG A 64 -9.36 -5.71 15.55
C ARG A 64 -8.45 -6.52 16.45
N ASN A 65 -7.15 -6.46 16.19
CA ASN A 65 -6.13 -7.01 17.07
C ASN A 65 -5.83 -6.02 18.20
N MET A 66 -6.27 -6.34 19.42
CA MET A 66 -6.19 -5.48 20.58
C MET A 66 -4.78 -5.32 21.16
N ALA A 67 -3.79 -6.06 20.67
CA ALA A 67 -2.37 -5.88 21.03
C ALA A 67 -1.82 -4.56 20.47
N TYR A 68 -2.36 -4.08 19.34
CA TYR A 68 -1.91 -2.85 18.67
C TYR A 68 -2.82 -1.68 19.02
N ARG A 69 -2.43 -0.93 20.04
CA ARG A 69 -3.19 0.24 20.55
C ARG A 69 -2.46 1.53 20.21
N LEU A 70 -3.22 2.62 20.14
CA LEU A 70 -2.69 3.97 19.97
C LEU A 70 -2.86 4.77 21.28
N ASP A 71 -1.93 5.70 21.49
CA ASP A 71 -1.96 6.72 22.55
C ASP A 71 -2.51 8.06 22.06
N ARG A 72 -3.11 8.08 20.86
CA ARG A 72 -3.65 9.27 20.20
C ARG A 72 -4.93 8.93 19.43
N ASP A 73 -5.71 9.96 19.12
CA ASP A 73 -6.93 9.82 18.33
C ASP A 73 -6.61 9.31 16.90
N ILE A 74 -7.53 8.52 16.36
CA ILE A 74 -7.49 8.09 14.98
C ILE A 74 -7.71 9.32 14.09
N THR A 75 -6.89 9.49 13.07
CA THR A 75 -7.05 10.55 12.06
C THR A 75 -8.39 10.36 11.35
N PRO A 76 -9.16 11.44 11.09
CA PRO A 76 -10.38 11.33 10.29
C PRO A 76 -10.11 10.68 8.93
N GLU A 77 -11.03 9.81 8.48
CA GLU A 77 -10.89 9.04 7.25
C GLU A 77 -10.62 9.93 6.04
N ASP A 78 -11.37 11.02 5.90
CA ASP A 78 -11.22 11.97 4.78
C ASP A 78 -9.82 12.57 4.72
N ASP A 79 -9.24 12.94 5.88
CA ASP A 79 -7.88 13.49 5.94
C ASP A 79 -6.83 12.43 5.55
N ALA A 80 -6.98 11.20 6.03
CA ALA A 80 -6.03 10.11 5.74
C ALA A 80 -6.13 9.60 4.29
N THR A 81 -7.28 9.75 3.64
CA THR A 81 -7.51 9.24 2.29
C THR A 81 -7.38 10.31 1.20
N THR A 82 -7.40 11.60 1.54
CA THR A 82 -7.26 12.68 0.56
C THR A 82 -5.92 13.41 0.62
N TYR A 83 -5.17 13.29 1.73
CA TYR A 83 -3.83 13.85 1.90
C TYR A 83 -2.79 12.73 1.90
N THR A 84 -2.13 12.50 0.77
CA THR A 84 -1.18 11.39 0.62
C THR A 84 -0.12 11.65 -0.44
N ASN A 85 1.03 10.99 -0.33
CA ASN A 85 2.06 10.92 -1.36
C ASN A 85 1.83 9.65 -2.20
N PHE A 86 1.76 9.80 -3.51
CA PHE A 86 1.79 8.70 -4.46
C PHE A 86 2.38 9.20 -5.76
N TYR A 87 3.71 9.17 -5.84
CA TYR A 87 4.50 9.83 -6.87
C TYR A 87 4.23 9.31 -8.28
N GLU A 88 3.78 8.08 -8.39
CA GLU A 88 3.31 7.47 -9.63
C GLU A 88 2.18 8.29 -10.28
N PHE A 89 1.34 8.92 -9.46
CA PHE A 89 0.25 9.79 -9.92
C PHE A 89 0.57 11.29 -9.85
N GLY A 90 1.67 11.67 -9.20
CA GLY A 90 2.14 13.05 -9.09
C GLY A 90 2.72 13.42 -7.73
N SER A 91 3.38 14.58 -7.65
CA SER A 91 4.12 15.05 -6.47
C SER A 91 3.28 15.84 -5.47
N SER A 92 2.01 16.15 -5.76
CA SER A 92 1.14 16.88 -4.84
C SER A 92 0.44 15.94 -3.85
N LYS A 93 -0.04 16.48 -2.70
CA LYS A 93 -0.74 15.69 -1.69
C LYS A 93 -2.18 15.33 -2.06
N ASN A 94 -2.75 15.97 -3.08
CA ASN A 94 -4.15 15.78 -3.50
C ASN A 94 -4.29 14.90 -4.75
N ILE A 95 -3.38 13.95 -4.94
CA ILE A 95 -3.37 13.05 -6.11
C ILE A 95 -4.52 12.04 -6.10
N TRP A 96 -5.30 11.98 -5.03
CA TRP A 96 -6.31 10.94 -4.82
C TRP A 96 -7.29 10.80 -5.99
N LYS A 97 -7.70 11.93 -6.64
CA LYS A 97 -8.57 11.89 -7.82
C LYS A 97 -7.90 11.21 -9.02
N ARG A 98 -6.59 11.43 -9.21
CA ARG A 98 -5.84 10.81 -10.32
C ARG A 98 -5.62 9.33 -10.10
N ALA A 99 -5.40 8.92 -8.85
CA ALA A 99 -5.19 7.54 -8.47
C ALA A 99 -6.41 6.63 -8.72
N GLN A 100 -7.63 7.20 -8.86
CA GLN A 100 -8.83 6.40 -9.19
C GLN A 100 -8.76 5.72 -10.57
N LYS A 101 -7.77 6.04 -11.40
CA LYS A 101 -7.50 5.34 -12.66
C LYS A 101 -6.83 3.98 -12.47
N LEU A 102 -6.29 3.71 -11.28
CA LEU A 102 -5.65 2.44 -10.97
C LEU A 102 -6.68 1.32 -10.96
N VAL A 103 -6.47 0.33 -11.83
CA VAL A 103 -7.25 -0.91 -11.85
C VAL A 103 -6.58 -1.88 -10.90
N THR A 104 -7.30 -2.33 -9.88
CA THR A 104 -6.77 -3.16 -8.79
C THR A 104 -7.33 -4.58 -8.78
N ASP A 105 -8.12 -4.94 -9.77
CA ASP A 105 -8.74 -6.26 -9.92
C ASP A 105 -8.88 -6.59 -11.43
N PRO A 106 -8.21 -7.65 -11.95
CA PRO A 106 -7.27 -8.52 -11.23
C PRO A 106 -5.93 -7.84 -10.91
N TRP A 107 -5.26 -8.23 -9.80
CA TRP A 107 -3.95 -7.73 -9.43
C TRP A 107 -2.96 -8.87 -9.16
N MET A 108 -2.07 -9.09 -10.10
CA MET A 108 -1.08 -10.16 -10.02
C MET A 108 0.14 -9.73 -9.21
N VAL A 109 0.58 -10.62 -8.33
CA VAL A 109 1.76 -10.46 -7.48
C VAL A 109 2.73 -11.60 -7.75
N THR A 110 3.97 -11.27 -8.07
CA THR A 110 5.06 -12.23 -8.24
C THR A 110 5.88 -12.33 -6.95
N ILE A 111 6.22 -13.54 -6.57
CA ILE A 111 7.16 -13.84 -5.46
C ILE A 111 8.29 -14.68 -6.06
N ASP A 112 9.52 -14.17 -6.03
CA ASP A 112 10.66 -14.78 -6.71
C ASP A 112 12.02 -14.55 -6.01
N GLY A 113 13.11 -14.88 -6.73
CA GLY A 113 14.48 -14.76 -6.28
C GLY A 113 14.93 -15.95 -5.41
N LEU A 114 15.52 -15.71 -4.25
CA LEU A 114 16.01 -16.75 -3.36
C LEU A 114 14.87 -17.38 -2.55
N VAL A 115 13.95 -18.06 -3.23
CA VAL A 115 12.83 -18.85 -2.67
C VAL A 115 12.92 -20.31 -3.12
N GLU A 116 12.24 -21.23 -2.41
CA GLU A 116 12.16 -22.63 -2.83
C GLU A 116 11.47 -22.78 -4.19
N THR A 117 10.37 -22.05 -4.39
CA THR A 117 9.57 -22.08 -5.61
C THR A 117 9.04 -20.68 -5.89
N GLU A 118 9.32 -20.15 -7.07
CA GLU A 118 8.72 -18.91 -7.55
C GLU A 118 7.22 -19.10 -7.77
N MET A 119 6.44 -18.07 -7.47
CA MET A 119 4.99 -18.11 -7.61
C MET A 119 4.43 -16.79 -8.11
N GLN A 120 3.32 -16.86 -8.82
CA GLN A 120 2.52 -15.72 -9.21
C GLN A 120 1.08 -15.97 -8.76
N LEU A 121 0.54 -15.08 -7.96
CA LEU A 121 -0.79 -15.17 -7.37
C LEU A 121 -1.52 -13.85 -7.58
N ASP A 122 -2.83 -13.90 -7.74
CA ASP A 122 -3.61 -12.68 -7.56
C ASP A 122 -3.61 -12.26 -6.07
N ALA A 123 -3.89 -10.98 -5.82
CA ALA A 123 -3.79 -10.40 -4.49
C ALA A 123 -4.69 -11.09 -3.47
N GLU A 124 -5.89 -11.52 -3.86
CA GLU A 124 -6.81 -12.20 -2.96
C GLU A 124 -6.30 -13.57 -2.54
N ASN A 125 -5.87 -14.38 -3.50
CA ASN A 125 -5.29 -15.70 -3.22
C ASN A 125 -4.03 -15.58 -2.35
N LEU A 126 -3.20 -14.54 -2.58
CA LEU A 126 -2.05 -14.26 -1.75
C LEU A 126 -2.47 -14.02 -0.29
N ILE A 127 -3.45 -13.12 -0.06
CA ILE A 127 -3.91 -12.77 1.28
C ILE A 127 -4.61 -13.93 1.96
N THR A 128 -5.42 -14.70 1.24
CA THR A 128 -6.08 -15.90 1.76
C THR A 128 -5.04 -16.93 2.23
N LYS A 129 -3.99 -17.18 1.43
CA LYS A 129 -2.90 -18.09 1.80
C LYS A 129 -2.04 -17.54 2.96
N ALA A 130 -1.96 -16.22 3.12
CA ALA A 130 -1.25 -15.58 4.22
C ALA A 130 -2.01 -15.59 5.56
N GLY A 131 -3.23 -16.16 5.65
CA GLY A 131 -3.86 -16.51 6.92
C GLY A 131 -5.03 -15.64 7.37
N GLY A 132 -5.62 -14.84 6.46
CA GLY A 132 -6.82 -14.03 6.77
C GLY A 132 -6.51 -12.67 7.40
N LEU A 133 -7.51 -11.78 7.34
CA LEU A 133 -7.36 -10.37 7.72
C LEU A 133 -7.46 -10.15 9.23
N GLU A 134 -6.66 -9.22 9.74
CA GLU A 134 -6.84 -8.56 11.04
C GLU A 134 -6.76 -7.04 10.87
N GLU A 135 -7.29 -6.28 11.83
CA GLU A 135 -7.15 -4.82 11.87
C GLU A 135 -6.17 -4.41 12.96
N ARG A 136 -5.23 -3.52 12.62
CA ARG A 136 -4.22 -2.95 13.53
C ARG A 136 -4.27 -1.44 13.53
N LEU A 137 -4.20 -0.84 14.72
CA LEU A 137 -4.03 0.60 14.87
C LEU A 137 -2.56 0.96 14.85
N TYR A 138 -2.12 1.68 13.82
CA TYR A 138 -0.73 2.13 13.71
C TYR A 138 -0.61 3.63 13.49
N ARG A 139 0.48 4.20 14.05
CA ARG A 139 0.97 5.51 13.65
C ARG A 139 1.64 5.40 12.28
N HIS A 140 1.53 6.45 11.50
CA HIS A 140 2.26 6.60 10.25
C HIS A 140 2.95 7.96 10.25
N ARG A 141 4.25 8.00 10.01
CA ARG A 141 5.09 9.19 10.07
C ARG A 141 5.78 9.41 8.73
N CYS A 142 5.40 10.46 8.03
CA CYS A 142 6.08 10.86 6.80
C CYS A 142 7.40 11.57 7.11
N VAL A 143 8.43 11.35 6.29
CA VAL A 143 9.70 12.09 6.39
C VAL A 143 9.50 13.61 6.29
N GLU A 144 8.43 14.08 5.63
CA GLU A 144 8.04 15.48 5.52
C GLU A 144 7.38 16.06 6.80
N ALA A 145 7.56 15.42 7.93
CA ALA A 145 7.12 15.88 9.25
C ALA A 145 5.58 16.04 9.41
N TRP A 146 4.78 15.23 8.72
CA TRP A 146 3.37 15.05 9.03
C TRP A 146 3.09 13.61 9.45
N ALA A 147 2.04 13.40 10.23
CA ALA A 147 1.71 12.09 10.77
C ALA A 147 0.21 11.85 10.80
N MET A 148 -0.16 10.58 10.79
CA MET A 148 -1.53 10.11 10.99
C MET A 148 -1.55 8.86 11.87
N ALA A 149 -2.70 8.56 12.45
CA ALA A 149 -2.99 7.35 13.19
C ALA A 149 -4.16 6.64 12.51
N VAL A 150 -3.96 5.42 12.04
CA VAL A 150 -4.85 4.78 11.07
C VAL A 150 -5.15 3.34 11.45
N PRO A 151 -6.42 2.89 11.31
CA PRO A 151 -6.77 1.47 11.37
C PRO A 151 -6.48 0.80 10.03
N TRP A 152 -5.46 -0.03 9.97
CA TRP A 152 -5.08 -0.81 8.80
C TRP A 152 -5.65 -2.22 8.89
N SER A 153 -6.30 -2.70 7.84
CA SER A 153 -6.68 -4.11 7.69
C SER A 153 -5.70 -4.83 6.78
N GLY A 154 -5.32 -6.06 7.12
CA GLY A 154 -4.34 -6.82 6.32
C GLY A 154 -3.83 -8.04 7.05
N VAL A 155 -2.60 -8.47 6.72
CA VAL A 155 -1.93 -9.65 7.30
C VAL A 155 -0.52 -9.31 7.74
N PRO A 156 0.06 -10.00 8.76
CA PRO A 156 1.48 -9.87 9.08
C PRO A 156 2.35 -10.20 7.87
N LEU A 157 3.35 -9.36 7.57
CA LEU A 157 4.29 -9.62 6.46
C LEU A 157 5.07 -10.94 6.68
N ALA A 158 5.31 -11.32 7.93
CA ALA A 158 5.92 -12.59 8.29
C ALA A 158 5.18 -13.82 7.70
N ASN A 159 3.86 -13.73 7.52
CA ASN A 159 3.07 -14.81 6.92
C ASN A 159 3.36 -14.95 5.42
N LEU A 160 3.57 -13.83 4.70
CA LEU A 160 4.04 -13.86 3.31
C LEU A 160 5.45 -14.45 3.23
N VAL A 161 6.36 -14.04 4.12
CA VAL A 161 7.73 -14.61 4.17
C VAL A 161 7.67 -16.12 4.40
N LYS A 162 6.84 -16.58 5.33
CA LYS A 162 6.63 -18.03 5.58
C LYS A 162 6.07 -18.76 4.36
N LEU A 163 5.11 -18.16 3.65
CA LEU A 163 4.54 -18.70 2.41
C LEU A 163 5.58 -18.82 1.30
N ALA A 164 6.44 -17.81 1.17
CA ALA A 164 7.48 -17.74 0.14
C ALA A 164 8.61 -18.75 0.35
N LYS A 165 8.83 -19.22 1.59
CA LYS A 165 9.90 -20.15 1.95
C LYS A 165 11.27 -19.72 1.40
N PRO A 166 11.82 -18.60 1.90
CA PRO A 166 13.11 -18.11 1.44
C PRO A 166 14.22 -19.12 1.72
N LYS A 167 15.17 -19.21 0.77
CA LYS A 167 16.40 -20.00 0.94
C LYS A 167 17.28 -19.38 2.04
N PRO A 168 18.16 -20.16 2.69
CA PRO A 168 19.01 -19.68 3.78
C PRO A 168 19.92 -18.48 3.42
N GLU A 169 20.24 -18.32 2.14
CA GLU A 169 21.07 -17.24 1.63
C GLU A 169 20.33 -15.91 1.54
N ALA A 170 19.00 -15.91 1.53
CA ALA A 170 18.19 -14.69 1.49
C ALA A 170 18.40 -13.87 2.76
N LYS A 171 18.72 -12.59 2.59
CA LYS A 171 18.93 -11.62 3.67
C LYS A 171 17.95 -10.46 3.63
N TYR A 172 17.42 -10.18 2.46
CA TYR A 172 16.57 -9.03 2.19
C TYR A 172 15.32 -9.44 1.41
N LEU A 173 14.27 -8.68 1.62
CA LEU A 173 13.04 -8.68 0.84
C LEU A 173 12.94 -7.35 0.09
N GLN A 174 13.04 -7.39 -1.23
CA GLN A 174 12.77 -6.27 -2.12
C GLN A 174 11.30 -6.28 -2.53
N MET A 175 10.71 -5.12 -2.63
CA MET A 175 9.32 -4.92 -3.06
C MET A 175 9.27 -3.89 -4.17
N GLU A 176 8.48 -4.16 -5.21
CA GLU A 176 8.31 -3.26 -6.35
C GLU A 176 6.83 -2.92 -6.55
N THR A 177 6.55 -1.66 -6.88
CA THR A 177 5.24 -1.22 -7.31
C THR A 177 5.01 -1.54 -8.80
N PHE A 178 3.79 -1.31 -9.26
CA PHE A 178 3.45 -1.44 -10.69
C PHE A 178 4.18 -0.40 -11.56
N LEU A 179 4.33 -0.70 -12.84
CA LEU A 179 4.84 0.22 -13.85
C LEU A 179 3.85 0.32 -15.02
N ASP A 180 3.06 1.39 -15.05
CA ASP A 180 2.13 1.70 -16.14
C ASP A 180 2.00 3.22 -16.32
N PRO A 181 2.89 3.83 -17.13
CA PRO A 181 2.84 5.27 -17.38
C PRO A 181 1.60 5.73 -18.14
N SER A 182 0.76 4.85 -18.65
CA SER A 182 -0.48 5.23 -19.34
C SER A 182 -1.56 5.70 -18.34
N ILE A 183 -1.61 5.09 -17.15
CA ILE A 183 -2.56 5.42 -16.08
C ILE A 183 -1.92 6.25 -14.97
N ALA A 184 -0.60 6.11 -14.75
CA ALA A 184 0.17 6.77 -13.71
C ALA A 184 1.14 7.79 -14.31
N PRO A 185 0.72 9.05 -14.55
CA PRO A 185 1.48 10.02 -15.31
C PRO A 185 2.80 10.46 -14.68
N GLY A 186 2.99 10.28 -13.36
CA GLY A 186 4.26 10.50 -12.70
C GLY A 186 5.36 9.58 -13.19
N GLN A 187 5.00 8.37 -13.61
CA GLN A 187 5.94 7.40 -14.15
C GLN A 187 6.49 7.75 -15.55
N LYS A 188 5.96 8.81 -16.20
CA LYS A 188 6.54 9.37 -17.44
C LYS A 188 7.77 10.23 -17.19
N GLN A 189 8.05 10.58 -15.94
CA GLN A 189 9.15 11.47 -15.58
C GLN A 189 10.45 10.67 -15.52
N SER A 190 11.33 10.85 -16.51
CA SER A 190 12.54 10.05 -16.72
C SER A 190 13.65 10.27 -15.69
N TRP A 191 13.56 11.32 -14.85
CA TRP A 191 14.52 11.55 -13.77
C TRP A 191 14.23 10.74 -12.50
N TYR A 192 13.07 10.09 -12.40
CA TYR A 192 12.77 9.14 -11.35
C TYR A 192 13.15 7.71 -11.78
N PRO A 193 13.75 6.90 -10.90
CA PRO A 193 14.17 5.53 -11.20
C PRO A 193 13.00 4.53 -11.09
N TRP A 194 11.99 4.67 -11.92
CA TRP A 194 10.82 3.77 -11.94
C TRP A 194 11.18 2.33 -12.32
N PRO A 195 10.49 1.31 -11.80
CA PRO A 195 9.40 1.36 -10.80
C PRO A 195 9.88 1.77 -9.41
N TYR A 196 8.96 2.14 -8.52
CA TYR A 196 9.29 2.41 -7.12
C TYR A 196 9.73 1.11 -6.45
N VAL A 197 10.94 1.09 -5.91
CA VAL A 197 11.55 -0.05 -5.23
C VAL A 197 11.81 0.29 -3.78
N GLU A 198 11.51 -0.64 -2.89
CA GLU A 198 11.88 -0.60 -1.49
C GLU A 198 12.36 -1.96 -0.99
N GLY A 199 13.08 -1.95 0.14
CA GLY A 199 13.60 -3.16 0.74
C GLY A 199 13.54 -3.15 2.25
N LEU A 200 13.48 -4.35 2.82
CA LEU A 200 13.63 -4.64 4.24
C LEU A 200 14.65 -5.77 4.40
N THR A 201 15.35 -5.81 5.54
CA THR A 201 16.00 -7.06 5.95
C THR A 201 14.96 -8.12 6.27
N LEU A 202 15.29 -9.41 6.19
CA LEU A 202 14.36 -10.47 6.60
C LEU A 202 14.00 -10.37 8.08
N ALA A 203 14.91 -9.90 8.95
CA ALA A 203 14.62 -9.64 10.34
C ALA A 203 13.52 -8.57 10.51
N GLU A 204 13.58 -7.48 9.73
CA GLU A 204 12.53 -6.47 9.70
C GLU A 204 11.22 -6.97 9.08
N ALA A 205 11.30 -7.73 7.97
CA ALA A 205 10.13 -8.28 7.28
C ALA A 205 9.38 -9.31 8.13
N THR A 206 10.06 -10.00 9.05
CA THR A 206 9.48 -10.99 9.97
C THR A 206 9.15 -10.41 11.36
N ASN A 207 9.48 -9.13 11.60
CA ASN A 207 9.09 -8.46 12.84
C ASN A 207 7.57 -8.37 12.95
N GLU A 208 7.05 -8.51 14.16
CA GLU A 208 5.61 -8.49 14.42
C GLU A 208 4.86 -7.25 13.90
N LEU A 209 5.54 -6.09 13.81
CA LEU A 209 4.94 -4.85 13.35
C LEU A 209 4.87 -4.72 11.82
N ALA A 210 5.70 -5.47 11.07
CA ALA A 210 5.67 -5.41 9.61
C ALA A 210 4.36 -6.00 9.09
N PHE A 211 3.62 -5.20 8.30
CA PHE A 211 2.25 -5.51 7.93
C PHE A 211 1.99 -5.28 6.45
N LEU A 212 1.33 -6.23 5.82
CA LEU A 212 0.87 -6.14 4.45
C LEU A 212 -0.60 -5.73 4.47
N ALA A 213 -0.86 -4.43 4.28
CA ALA A 213 -2.19 -3.86 4.40
C ALA A 213 -2.95 -3.92 3.08
N THR A 214 -4.22 -4.26 3.17
CA THR A 214 -5.17 -4.40 2.06
C THR A 214 -6.43 -3.56 2.27
N GLY A 215 -6.54 -2.92 3.43
CA GLY A 215 -7.68 -2.09 3.80
C GLY A 215 -7.34 -1.03 4.83
N ILE A 216 -8.26 -0.09 4.99
CA ILE A 216 -8.18 1.03 5.92
C ILE A 216 -9.60 1.41 6.39
N TYR A 217 -9.78 1.76 7.66
CA TYR A 217 -11.09 2.12 8.24
C TYR A 217 -12.18 1.04 8.04
N GLY A 218 -11.79 -0.24 8.14
CA GLY A 218 -12.73 -1.36 7.96
C GLY A 218 -13.26 -1.55 6.54
N LYS A 219 -12.62 -0.96 5.53
CA LYS A 219 -12.98 -1.00 4.11
C LYS A 219 -11.80 -1.44 3.26
N PRO A 220 -11.99 -1.93 2.02
CA PRO A 220 -10.92 -2.16 1.07
C PRO A 220 -10.06 -0.91 0.87
N MET A 221 -8.76 -1.12 0.61
CA MET A 221 -7.79 -0.04 0.41
C MET A 221 -8.19 0.87 -0.75
N PRO A 222 -8.31 2.20 -0.55
CA PRO A 222 -8.46 3.13 -1.67
C PRO A 222 -7.21 3.19 -2.54
N ALA A 223 -7.38 3.43 -3.83
CA ALA A 223 -6.29 3.47 -4.81
C ALA A 223 -5.12 4.35 -4.36
N GLN A 224 -5.39 5.60 -3.92
CA GLN A 224 -4.38 6.56 -3.49
C GLN A 224 -3.63 6.13 -2.22
N ASN A 225 -4.20 5.27 -1.41
CA ASN A 225 -3.56 4.72 -0.22
C ASN A 225 -2.73 3.46 -0.50
N GLY A 226 -2.73 2.97 -1.75
CA GLY A 226 -1.85 1.89 -2.20
C GLY A 226 -2.55 0.56 -2.45
N ALA A 227 -3.83 0.60 -2.90
CA ALA A 227 -4.57 -0.59 -3.29
C ALA A 227 -3.85 -1.43 -4.35
N PRO A 228 -4.08 -2.75 -4.40
CA PRO A 228 -4.84 -3.53 -3.44
C PRO A 228 -4.00 -3.96 -2.23
N ILE A 229 -2.66 -3.89 -2.33
CA ILE A 229 -1.70 -4.34 -1.32
C ILE A 229 -0.59 -3.32 -1.14
N ARG A 230 -0.29 -2.96 0.09
CA ARG A 230 0.84 -2.10 0.43
C ARG A 230 1.58 -2.57 1.68
N LEU A 231 2.84 -2.14 1.81
CA LEU A 231 3.59 -2.30 3.04
C LEU A 231 3.19 -1.24 4.07
N VAL A 232 3.18 -1.62 5.37
CA VAL A 232 3.13 -0.72 6.52
C VAL A 232 4.20 -1.16 7.51
N THR A 233 5.18 -0.27 7.75
CA THR A 233 6.24 -0.40 8.74
C THR A 233 6.19 0.81 9.67
N PRO A 234 5.41 0.77 10.77
CA PRO A 234 5.05 1.96 11.54
C PRO A 234 6.23 2.67 12.21
N TRP A 235 7.34 1.99 12.43
CA TRP A 235 8.55 2.56 13.05
C TRP A 235 9.49 3.27 12.06
N LYS A 236 9.22 3.13 10.75
CA LYS A 236 10.01 3.74 9.66
C LYS A 236 9.28 4.94 9.07
N TYR A 237 10.05 5.81 8.43
CA TYR A 237 9.44 6.89 7.63
C TYR A 237 8.57 6.33 6.51
N GLY A 238 7.47 7.02 6.24
CA GLY A 238 6.38 6.54 5.36
C GLY A 238 6.78 6.19 3.93
N PHE A 239 7.92 6.70 3.43
CA PHE A 239 8.40 6.34 2.10
C PHE A 239 8.86 4.88 1.99
N LYS A 240 9.23 4.25 3.11
CA LYS A 240 9.52 2.81 3.16
C LYS A 240 8.28 1.94 2.93
N SER A 241 7.10 2.48 3.16
CA SER A 241 5.83 1.76 3.05
C SER A 241 5.31 1.78 1.61
N VAL A 242 6.00 1.06 0.72
CA VAL A 242 5.70 0.95 -0.71
C VAL A 242 4.24 0.57 -0.96
N LYS A 243 3.63 1.18 -1.99
CA LYS A 243 2.22 1.06 -2.36
C LYS A 243 2.03 0.19 -3.58
N SER A 244 0.84 -0.43 -3.70
CA SER A 244 0.41 -1.15 -4.92
C SER A 244 1.48 -2.12 -5.42
N ILE A 245 1.88 -3.03 -4.53
CA ILE A 245 2.99 -3.95 -4.75
C ILE A 245 2.59 -5.00 -5.79
N THR A 246 3.47 -5.23 -6.77
CA THR A 246 3.33 -6.26 -7.80
C THR A 246 4.38 -7.36 -7.70
N ARG A 247 5.47 -7.13 -6.92
CA ARG A 247 6.56 -8.10 -6.82
C ARG A 247 7.23 -8.06 -5.45
N PHE A 248 7.55 -9.26 -4.96
CA PHE A 248 8.39 -9.51 -3.80
C PHE A 248 9.56 -10.38 -4.23
N THR A 249 10.80 -9.86 -4.13
CA THR A 249 12.02 -10.57 -4.52
C THR A 249 12.90 -10.81 -3.29
N PHE A 250 13.18 -12.07 -3.00
CA PHE A 250 14.11 -12.46 -1.94
C PHE A 250 15.54 -12.48 -2.46
N THR A 251 16.47 -11.78 -1.78
CA THR A 251 17.84 -11.59 -2.27
C THR A 251 18.86 -11.60 -1.14
N ASP A 252 20.12 -11.93 -1.47
CA ASP A 252 21.28 -11.82 -0.57
C ASP A 252 21.92 -10.43 -0.56
N LYS A 253 21.55 -9.57 -1.53
CA LYS A 253 22.08 -8.22 -1.69
C LYS A 253 21.09 -7.19 -1.17
N GLN A 254 21.61 -6.19 -0.45
CA GLN A 254 20.80 -5.06 0.00
C GLN A 254 20.22 -4.32 -1.23
N PRO A 255 18.89 -4.20 -1.34
CA PRO A 255 18.27 -3.40 -2.40
C PRO A 255 18.62 -1.93 -2.24
N VAL A 256 18.82 -1.24 -3.36
CA VAL A 256 18.88 0.22 -3.39
C VAL A 256 17.45 0.75 -3.53
N SER A 257 17.00 1.52 -2.56
CA SER A 257 15.62 2.04 -2.58
C SER A 257 15.44 3.18 -3.59
N PHE A 258 14.20 3.44 -3.99
CA PHE A 258 13.85 4.49 -4.96
C PHE A 258 14.42 5.85 -4.58
N TRP A 259 14.23 6.28 -3.32
CA TRP A 259 14.71 7.59 -2.85
C TRP A 259 16.20 7.60 -2.63
N GLU A 260 16.82 6.51 -2.17
CA GLU A 260 18.27 6.37 -2.05
C GLU A 260 18.96 6.49 -3.42
N GLN A 261 18.41 5.86 -4.46
CA GLN A 261 18.90 5.97 -5.82
C GLN A 261 18.77 7.40 -6.37
N LEU A 262 17.67 8.09 -6.02
CA LEU A 262 17.42 9.47 -6.47
C LEU A 262 18.32 10.48 -5.74
N ASN A 263 18.47 10.33 -4.42
CA ASN A 263 19.29 11.22 -3.59
C ASN A 263 19.76 10.52 -2.30
N GLY A 264 20.83 9.73 -2.40
CA GLY A 264 21.39 8.97 -1.29
C GLY A 264 22.02 9.83 -0.17
N ASN A 265 22.16 11.15 -0.36
CA ASN A 265 22.56 12.07 0.71
C ASN A 265 21.41 12.43 1.66
N GLU A 266 20.17 12.27 1.23
CA GLU A 266 18.96 12.60 2.01
C GLU A 266 18.19 11.38 2.46
N TYR A 267 18.29 10.25 1.74
CA TYR A 267 17.52 9.04 1.94
C TYR A 267 18.42 7.82 1.90
N GLY A 268 18.19 6.89 2.82
CA GLY A 268 18.91 5.64 2.89
C GLY A 268 18.00 4.42 3.04
N PHE A 269 18.61 3.26 3.14
CA PHE A 269 17.92 1.98 3.23
C PHE A 269 17.07 1.83 4.51
N TRP A 270 17.61 2.27 5.67
CA TRP A 270 16.99 1.95 6.96
C TRP A 270 15.79 2.82 7.28
N ALA A 271 15.95 4.13 7.16
CA ALA A 271 14.89 5.14 7.30
C ALA A 271 14.01 5.01 8.54
N ASN A 272 14.59 4.64 9.68
CA ASN A 272 13.87 4.58 10.95
C ASN A 272 13.58 5.99 11.46
N VAL A 273 12.43 6.18 12.12
CA VAL A 273 12.06 7.50 12.65
C VAL A 273 12.92 7.87 13.85
N ASN A 274 13.62 9.01 13.76
CA ASN A 274 14.37 9.58 14.88
C ASN A 274 14.19 11.10 14.93
N PRO A 275 13.68 11.67 16.05
CA PRO A 275 13.53 13.13 16.22
C PRO A 275 14.85 13.89 16.25
N ASP A 276 15.96 13.25 16.66
CA ASP A 276 17.25 13.89 16.88
C ASP A 276 18.18 13.82 15.67
N VAL A 277 17.80 13.08 14.64
CA VAL A 277 18.47 13.04 13.33
C VAL A 277 17.65 13.83 12.32
N PRO A 278 18.03 15.09 12.00
CA PRO A 278 17.28 15.93 11.09
C PRO A 278 17.44 15.44 9.64
N HIS A 279 16.41 15.65 8.83
CA HIS A 279 16.55 15.64 7.38
C HIS A 279 17.45 16.83 6.96
N PRO A 280 18.27 16.73 5.91
CA PRO A 280 19.15 17.84 5.50
C PRO A 280 18.43 19.19 5.28
N ARG A 281 17.14 19.17 4.95
CA ARG A 281 16.34 20.35 4.63
C ARG A 281 15.37 20.80 5.74
N TRP A 282 15.06 19.95 6.73
CA TRP A 282 14.13 20.26 7.82
C TRP A 282 14.35 19.42 9.07
N SER A 283 13.78 19.89 10.19
CA SER A 283 13.83 19.20 11.48
C SER A 283 12.85 18.01 11.53
N GLN A 284 13.25 16.94 12.23
CA GLN A 284 12.39 15.80 12.53
C GLN A 284 11.86 15.81 13.98
N LYS A 285 12.17 16.85 14.77
CA LYS A 285 11.83 16.92 16.21
C LYS A 285 10.33 16.92 16.47
N THR A 286 9.55 17.46 15.57
CA THR A 286 8.09 17.55 15.71
C THR A 286 7.38 17.02 14.46
N GLU A 287 6.13 16.65 14.65
CA GLU A 287 5.25 16.20 13.58
C GLU A 287 3.89 16.89 13.65
N ARG A 288 3.35 17.25 12.49
CA ARG A 288 2.01 17.82 12.36
C ARG A 288 1.00 16.69 12.19
N LEU A 289 0.08 16.54 13.12
CA LEU A 289 -1.00 15.56 13.04
C LEU A 289 -2.03 15.97 11.98
N LEU A 290 -2.33 15.09 11.03
CA LEU A 290 -3.43 15.30 10.10
C LEU A 290 -4.76 15.30 10.86
N GLY A 291 -5.73 16.03 10.35
CA GLY A 291 -7.03 16.27 10.99
C GLY A 291 -6.96 17.42 11.99
N SER A 292 -6.31 17.26 13.12
CA SER A 292 -6.23 18.30 14.15
C SER A 292 -5.29 19.48 13.81
N GLY A 293 -4.30 19.25 12.94
CA GLY A 293 -3.24 20.23 12.62
C GLY A 293 -2.24 20.48 13.75
N LYS A 294 -2.39 19.82 14.91
CA LYS A 294 -1.51 20.01 16.08
C LYS A 294 -0.10 19.52 15.78
N ASN A 295 0.90 20.30 16.25
CA ASN A 295 2.29 19.87 16.29
C ASN A 295 2.56 19.16 17.62
N VAL A 296 3.12 17.95 17.53
CA VAL A 296 3.53 17.15 18.70
C VAL A 296 4.99 16.74 18.55
N ARG A 297 5.64 16.33 19.64
CA ARG A 297 7.00 15.80 19.58
C ARG A 297 7.00 14.45 18.84
N THR A 298 7.93 14.27 17.91
CA THR A 298 8.19 12.98 17.27
C THR A 298 8.82 12.01 18.29
N GLN A 299 8.45 10.75 18.24
CA GLN A 299 9.03 9.70 19.10
C GLN A 299 10.05 8.88 18.30
N LEU A 300 11.11 8.44 18.97
CA LEU A 300 12.09 7.52 18.39
C LEU A 300 11.38 6.24 17.93
N TYR A 301 11.74 5.73 16.74
CA TYR A 301 11.02 4.63 16.08
C TYR A 301 9.51 4.85 16.01
N ASN A 302 9.06 6.11 15.92
CA ASN A 302 7.64 6.48 15.95
C ASN A 302 6.87 5.94 17.16
N GLY A 303 7.59 5.67 18.27
CA GLY A 303 7.04 5.11 19.51
C GLY A 303 7.00 3.58 19.58
N TYR A 304 7.66 2.89 18.65
CA TYR A 304 7.71 1.42 18.60
C TYR A 304 9.08 0.85 19.01
N GLY A 305 9.87 1.60 19.78
CA GLY A 305 11.23 1.22 20.15
C GLY A 305 11.33 -0.13 20.88
N GLU A 306 10.36 -0.46 21.76
CA GLU A 306 10.35 -1.73 22.49
C GLU A 306 10.29 -2.95 21.57
N GLN A 307 9.63 -2.84 20.41
CA GLN A 307 9.45 -3.93 19.45
C GLN A 307 10.58 -4.04 18.41
N VAL A 308 11.32 -2.95 18.18
CA VAL A 308 12.22 -2.90 17.01
C VAL A 308 13.66 -2.49 17.33
N ALA A 309 13.95 -1.84 18.46
CA ALA A 309 15.30 -1.35 18.74
C ALA A 309 16.35 -2.48 18.70
N GLY A 310 16.03 -3.65 19.25
CA GLY A 310 16.89 -4.81 19.26
C GLY A 310 17.26 -5.37 17.87
N LEU A 311 16.50 -5.02 16.82
CA LEU A 311 16.86 -5.39 15.44
C LEU A 311 18.16 -4.71 14.97
N TYR A 312 18.52 -3.62 15.59
CA TYR A 312 19.62 -2.73 15.17
C TYR A 312 20.80 -2.74 16.12
N ASP A 313 20.77 -3.59 17.17
CA ASP A 313 21.83 -3.68 18.16
C ASP A 313 23.17 -4.04 17.52
N GLY A 314 24.19 -3.21 17.79
CA GLY A 314 25.54 -3.39 17.26
C GLY A 314 25.71 -3.01 15.78
N MET A 315 24.65 -2.57 15.08
CA MET A 315 24.78 -2.02 13.75
C MET A 315 25.39 -0.60 13.82
N PHE A 316 26.33 -0.31 12.93
CA PHE A 316 26.95 1.01 12.78
C PHE A 316 27.47 1.61 14.10
N PRO A 317 28.35 0.92 14.84
CA PRO A 317 28.77 1.35 16.19
C PRO A 317 29.46 2.71 16.21
N ASN A 318 29.94 3.20 15.05
CA ASN A 318 30.62 4.50 14.93
C ASN A 318 29.75 5.62 14.33
N ASP A 319 28.60 5.29 13.74
CA ASP A 319 27.70 6.27 13.14
C ASP A 319 26.30 5.68 12.97
N ASP A 320 25.53 5.66 14.05
CA ASP A 320 24.18 5.15 14.09
C ASP A 320 23.17 6.00 13.28
N ARG A 321 23.54 7.23 12.88
CA ARG A 321 22.68 8.09 12.05
C ARG A 321 22.27 7.43 10.74
N LYS A 322 23.08 6.48 10.23
CA LYS A 322 22.73 5.67 9.06
C LYS A 322 21.45 4.88 9.20
N LEU A 323 21.02 4.57 10.44
CA LEU A 323 19.77 3.90 10.72
C LEU A 323 18.53 4.79 10.51
N PHE A 324 18.70 6.11 10.34
CA PHE A 324 17.63 7.09 10.49
C PHE A 324 17.42 8.00 9.26
N HIS A 325 17.95 7.65 8.14
CA HIS A 325 17.71 8.34 6.86
C HIS A 325 17.62 7.38 5.67
#